data_0802ef39ca06b621c72a99fd87de2a75
#
_entry.id   0802ef39ca06b621c72a99fd87de2a75
#
_cell.length_a   1.000
_cell.length_b   1.000
_cell.length_c   1.000
_cell.angle_alpha   90.00
_cell.angle_beta   90.00
_cell.angle_gamma   90.00
#
_symmetry.space_group_name_H-M   'P 1'
#
loop_
_entity.id
_entity.type
_entity.pdbx_description
1 polymer ?
#
loop_
_entity_poly.entity_id
_entity_poly.type
_entity_poly.pdbx_seq_one_letter_code
_entity_poly.pdbx_strand_id
1 'polypeptide(L)'
;MNKIFQSALVAILSIYSTHVFAEGTTINYRLASADETRKLMQGNTEYYAKMNQMDIDWRVRKEGSTLAELQTMAWQQTRDWTDAEREFMATVVGMITDSLNSIGCQLPVPSEIVFAKTTQAEEGGSAGYTIKNIIFLNETYLGMCLPNAERTAEINKIALMRFTELVAHELFHCVTRNSPAFRQKMYALIGFTVMDHDITFPDAITQRMGINPDVEHLDNYAYFTINGTKRRCELILLYDKSWAEASAEKGNQIVFFQFVKPSLVPLDDMSKVYDVTEASDFWTVVGHNTEYVISPEECMADNFSYAVVRGINPATPYNSPQLIQNIITALKR
;
A
#
# COMPACT_ATOMS: atom_id res chain seq x y z
N MET A 1 -15.06 57.69 65.77
CA MET A 1 -14.07 57.68 64.71
C MET A 1 -13.63 56.23 64.49
N ASN A 2 -14.28 55.48 63.65
CA ASN A 2 -13.81 54.11 63.24
C ASN A 2 -14.21 53.90 61.79
N LYS A 3 -13.19 53.80 60.94
CA LYS A 3 -13.33 53.49 59.53
C LYS A 3 -13.42 51.97 59.34
N ILE A 4 -14.55 51.55 58.82
CA ILE A 4 -14.78 50.17 58.42
C ILE A 4 -14.18 50.01 57.02
N PHE A 5 -13.18 49.12 56.90
CA PHE A 5 -12.64 48.66 55.62
C PHE A 5 -13.52 47.47 55.14
N GLN A 6 -14.25 47.69 54.07
CA GLN A 6 -14.88 46.60 53.32
C GLN A 6 -13.84 46.00 52.36
N SER A 7 -13.47 44.75 52.61
CA SER A 7 -12.67 43.94 51.71
C SER A 7 -13.57 43.30 50.68
N ALA A 8 -13.48 43.72 49.43
CA ALA A 8 -14.13 43.02 48.31
C ALA A 8 -13.33 41.79 47.91
N LEU A 9 -13.90 40.62 48.11
CA LEU A 9 -13.32 39.35 47.65
C LEU A 9 -13.65 39.17 46.18
N VAL A 10 -12.68 39.40 45.29
CA VAL A 10 -12.79 39.10 43.87
C VAL A 10 -12.52 37.62 43.67
N ALA A 11 -13.55 36.84 43.45
CA ALA A 11 -13.42 35.44 43.04
C ALA A 11 -13.01 35.40 41.55
N ILE A 12 -11.75 35.07 41.29
CA ILE A 12 -11.26 34.74 39.94
C ILE A 12 -11.71 33.33 39.64
N LEU A 13 -12.77 33.14 38.86
CA LEU A 13 -13.12 31.88 38.23
C LEU A 13 -12.09 31.59 37.15
N SER A 14 -11.10 30.76 37.47
CA SER A 14 -10.20 30.14 36.50
C SER A 14 -11.01 29.14 35.70
N ILE A 15 -11.44 29.52 34.52
CA ILE A 15 -12.00 28.56 33.54
C ILE A 15 -10.83 27.74 33.03
N TYR A 16 -10.59 26.59 33.64
CA TYR A 16 -9.75 25.55 33.03
C TYR A 16 -10.50 25.01 31.83
N SER A 17 -10.25 25.55 30.64
CA SER A 17 -10.56 24.84 29.40
C SER A 17 -9.63 23.62 29.37
N THR A 18 -10.15 22.47 29.74
CA THR A 18 -9.53 21.19 29.44
C THR A 18 -9.52 21.07 27.91
N HIS A 19 -8.47 21.52 27.25
CA HIS A 19 -8.19 21.04 25.91
C HIS A 19 -7.93 19.55 26.06
N VAL A 20 -8.97 18.76 25.78
CA VAL A 20 -8.80 17.35 25.45
C VAL A 20 -7.98 17.38 24.16
N PHE A 21 -6.66 17.24 24.28
CA PHE A 21 -5.83 16.93 23.12
C PHE A 21 -6.37 15.60 22.62
N ALA A 22 -6.99 15.64 21.45
CA ALA A 22 -7.38 14.44 20.79
C ALA A 22 -6.13 13.58 20.60
N GLU A 23 -6.13 12.35 21.12
CA GLU A 23 -5.02 11.44 20.96
C GLU A 23 -4.67 11.34 19.48
N GLY A 24 -3.41 11.52 19.14
CA GLY A 24 -2.88 11.43 17.78
C GLY A 24 -2.89 9.98 17.27
N THR A 25 -2.49 9.79 16.03
CA THR A 25 -2.22 8.44 15.51
C THR A 25 -1.07 7.82 16.30
N THR A 26 -1.28 6.59 16.79
CA THR A 26 -0.24 5.73 17.37
C THR A 26 -0.19 4.45 16.57
N ILE A 27 1.01 4.09 16.08
CA ILE A 27 1.25 2.84 15.35
C ILE A 27 1.86 1.84 16.34
N ASN A 28 1.03 0.91 16.81
CA ASN A 28 1.51 -0.21 17.62
C ASN A 28 2.00 -1.32 16.70
N TYR A 29 3.25 -1.77 16.86
CA TYR A 29 3.84 -2.76 15.96
C TYR A 29 4.81 -3.70 16.70
N ARG A 30 5.08 -4.82 16.04
CA ARG A 30 6.14 -5.76 16.43
C ARG A 30 6.85 -6.33 15.20
N LEU A 31 8.04 -6.86 15.41
CA LEU A 31 8.85 -7.50 14.39
C LEU A 31 8.82 -9.03 14.61
N ALA A 32 8.25 -9.77 13.68
CA ALA A 32 8.14 -11.22 13.75
C ALA A 32 9.49 -11.89 13.49
N SER A 33 9.82 -12.94 14.25
CA SER A 33 10.97 -13.79 13.94
C SER A 33 10.76 -14.57 12.64
N ALA A 34 11.83 -15.18 12.09
CA ALA A 34 11.74 -16.02 10.90
C ALA A 34 10.75 -17.18 11.09
N ASP A 35 10.77 -17.84 12.25
CA ASP A 35 9.85 -18.95 12.55
C ASP A 35 8.40 -18.47 12.72
N GLU A 36 8.18 -17.32 13.31
CA GLU A 36 6.86 -16.72 13.43
C GLU A 36 6.35 -16.27 12.05
N THR A 37 7.18 -15.61 11.26
CA THR A 37 6.86 -15.23 9.88
C THR A 37 6.41 -16.44 9.06
N ARG A 38 7.13 -17.57 9.17
CA ARG A 38 6.75 -18.81 8.50
C ARG A 38 5.36 -19.30 8.92
N LYS A 39 5.05 -19.27 10.20
CA LYS A 39 3.72 -19.66 10.71
C LYS A 39 2.62 -18.72 10.21
N LEU A 40 2.89 -17.42 10.15
CA LEU A 40 1.97 -16.44 9.59
C LEU A 40 1.71 -16.69 8.11
N MET A 41 2.74 -16.98 7.31
CA MET A 41 2.60 -17.34 5.89
C MET A 41 1.79 -18.64 5.71
N GLN A 42 2.03 -19.65 6.54
CA GLN A 42 1.27 -20.92 6.53
C GLN A 42 -0.21 -20.69 6.86
N GLY A 43 -0.53 -19.68 7.67
CA GLY A 43 -1.89 -19.28 8.00
C GLY A 43 -2.63 -18.49 6.91
N ASN A 44 -1.95 -18.04 5.86
CA ASN A 44 -2.53 -17.21 4.79
C ASN A 44 -3.22 -18.06 3.69
N THR A 45 -3.98 -19.07 4.08
CA THR A 45 -4.63 -20.03 3.16
C THR A 45 -5.58 -19.36 2.18
N GLU A 46 -6.27 -18.30 2.59
CA GLU A 46 -7.20 -17.55 1.75
C GLU A 46 -6.51 -16.84 0.58
N TYR A 47 -5.32 -16.28 0.83
CA TYR A 47 -4.51 -15.67 -0.21
C TYR A 47 -4.09 -16.68 -1.27
N TYR A 48 -3.52 -17.81 -0.85
CA TYR A 48 -3.09 -18.86 -1.76
C TYR A 48 -4.25 -19.49 -2.53
N ALA A 49 -5.45 -19.56 -1.93
CA ALA A 49 -6.64 -20.12 -2.59
C ALA A 49 -7.17 -19.25 -3.74
N LYS A 50 -6.79 -17.96 -3.81
CA LYS A 50 -7.16 -17.07 -4.92
C LYS A 50 -6.28 -17.27 -6.16
N MET A 51 -5.11 -17.89 -6.02
CA MET A 51 -4.13 -18.01 -7.12
C MET A 51 -4.59 -18.97 -8.21
N ASN A 52 -4.46 -18.54 -9.44
CA ASN A 52 -4.60 -19.38 -10.61
C ASN A 52 -3.25 -20.01 -11.00
N GLN A 53 -3.24 -20.85 -12.06
CA GLN A 53 -2.03 -21.54 -12.49
C GLN A 53 -0.93 -20.57 -12.94
N MET A 54 -1.29 -19.46 -13.61
CA MET A 54 -0.30 -18.46 -14.03
C MET A 54 0.37 -17.80 -12.84
N ASP A 55 -0.38 -17.46 -11.79
CA ASP A 55 0.20 -16.91 -10.55
C ASP A 55 1.24 -17.83 -9.93
N ILE A 56 0.94 -19.12 -9.88
CA ILE A 56 1.82 -20.14 -9.30
C ILE A 56 3.08 -20.30 -10.15
N ASP A 57 2.93 -20.46 -11.46
CA ASP A 57 4.05 -20.67 -12.38
C ASP A 57 5.00 -19.48 -12.42
N TRP A 58 4.45 -18.26 -12.42
CA TRP A 58 5.24 -17.04 -12.41
C TRP A 58 6.05 -16.85 -11.11
N ARG A 59 5.46 -17.18 -9.94
CA ARG A 59 6.15 -17.07 -8.65
C ARG A 59 7.21 -18.14 -8.48
N VAL A 60 6.92 -19.39 -8.86
CA VAL A 60 7.88 -20.51 -8.82
C VAL A 60 8.92 -20.41 -9.95
N ARG A 61 8.62 -19.65 -11.01
CA ARG A 61 9.41 -19.53 -12.23
C ARG A 61 9.57 -20.86 -12.97
N LYS A 62 8.50 -21.64 -13.00
CA LYS A 62 8.46 -22.95 -13.63
C LYS A 62 7.03 -23.26 -14.08
N GLU A 63 6.88 -23.64 -15.35
CA GLU A 63 5.59 -24.07 -15.91
C GLU A 63 5.09 -25.34 -15.24
N GLY A 64 3.78 -25.40 -14.95
CA GLY A 64 3.12 -26.53 -14.34
C GLY A 64 3.49 -26.76 -12.88
N SER A 65 3.88 -25.71 -12.17
CA SER A 65 4.16 -25.75 -10.74
C SER A 65 2.89 -26.00 -9.94
N THR A 66 3.06 -26.61 -8.78
CA THR A 66 1.97 -26.83 -7.84
C THR A 66 1.92 -25.75 -6.77
N LEU A 67 0.74 -25.55 -6.18
CA LEU A 67 0.59 -24.68 -5.01
C LEU A 67 1.50 -25.12 -3.85
N ALA A 68 1.70 -26.43 -3.66
CA ALA A 68 2.58 -26.96 -2.62
C ALA A 68 4.06 -26.59 -2.85
N GLU A 69 4.52 -26.58 -4.12
CA GLU A 69 5.86 -26.10 -4.48
C GLU A 69 6.02 -24.63 -4.16
N LEU A 70 5.05 -23.78 -4.54
CA LEU A 70 5.05 -22.35 -4.20
C LEU A 70 5.08 -22.12 -2.69
N GLN A 71 4.21 -22.77 -1.94
CA GLN A 71 4.15 -22.64 -0.49
C GLN A 71 5.46 -23.08 0.18
N THR A 72 6.02 -24.22 -0.27
CA THR A 72 7.32 -24.70 0.25
C THR A 72 8.43 -23.69 -0.02
N MET A 73 8.48 -23.13 -1.22
CA MET A 73 9.44 -22.11 -1.59
C MET A 73 9.24 -20.84 -0.74
N ALA A 74 8.02 -20.35 -0.61
CA ALA A 74 7.69 -19.16 0.15
C ALA A 74 8.12 -19.26 1.63
N TRP A 75 7.82 -20.38 2.28
CA TRP A 75 8.15 -20.59 3.70
C TRP A 75 9.65 -20.65 4.00
N GLN A 76 10.49 -20.86 2.98
CA GLN A 76 11.95 -20.84 3.10
C GLN A 76 12.55 -19.43 3.00
N GLN A 77 11.73 -18.44 2.60
CA GLN A 77 12.21 -17.07 2.38
C GLN A 77 12.28 -16.23 3.65
N THR A 78 11.78 -16.74 4.78
CA THR A 78 11.71 -16.00 6.05
C THR A 78 13.08 -15.69 6.65
N ARG A 79 13.23 -14.51 7.27
CA ARG A 79 14.49 -14.00 7.85
C ARG A 79 14.27 -13.39 9.22
N ASP A 80 15.29 -13.50 10.08
CA ASP A 80 15.31 -12.82 11.37
C ASP A 80 15.82 -11.39 11.22
N TRP A 81 15.42 -10.53 12.15
CA TRP A 81 15.84 -9.14 12.23
C TRP A 81 17.14 -9.00 12.98
N THR A 82 18.07 -8.20 12.48
CA THR A 82 19.26 -7.74 13.21
C THR A 82 18.90 -6.55 14.12
N ASP A 83 19.76 -6.24 15.09
CA ASP A 83 19.54 -5.09 15.98
C ASP A 83 19.55 -3.76 15.22
N ALA A 84 20.45 -3.60 14.24
CA ALA A 84 20.49 -2.41 13.38
C ALA A 84 19.19 -2.22 12.58
N GLU A 85 18.59 -3.29 12.07
CA GLU A 85 17.29 -3.24 11.38
C GLU A 85 16.16 -2.89 12.34
N ARG A 86 16.19 -3.39 13.58
CA ARG A 86 15.20 -3.04 14.62
C ARG A 86 15.22 -1.55 14.95
N GLU A 87 16.41 -0.98 15.15
CA GLU A 87 16.58 0.45 15.39
C GLU A 87 16.15 1.30 14.18
N PHE A 88 16.46 0.84 12.98
CA PHE A 88 16.04 1.50 11.75
C PHE A 88 14.52 1.49 11.60
N MET A 89 13.86 0.36 11.84
CA MET A 89 12.39 0.26 11.81
C MET A 89 11.73 1.17 12.85
N ALA A 90 12.30 1.27 14.06
CA ALA A 90 11.81 2.20 15.07
C ALA A 90 11.88 3.66 14.59
N THR A 91 12.97 4.04 13.91
CA THR A 91 13.13 5.36 13.30
C THR A 91 12.07 5.61 12.20
N VAL A 92 11.88 4.64 11.30
CA VAL A 92 10.92 4.74 10.19
C VAL A 92 9.48 4.88 10.70
N VAL A 93 9.06 4.03 11.62
CA VAL A 93 7.71 4.09 12.20
C VAL A 93 7.50 5.39 12.99
N GLY A 94 8.53 5.84 13.71
CA GLY A 94 8.53 7.14 14.40
C GLY A 94 8.28 8.29 13.42
N MET A 95 9.00 8.35 12.31
CA MET A 95 8.84 9.38 11.28
C MET A 95 7.42 9.40 10.69
N ILE A 96 6.84 8.24 10.39
CA ILE A 96 5.46 8.14 9.88
C ILE A 96 4.47 8.64 10.93
N THR A 97 4.63 8.22 12.18
CA THR A 97 3.78 8.63 13.30
C THR A 97 3.82 10.14 13.52
N ASP A 98 5.02 10.73 13.55
CA ASP A 98 5.21 12.17 13.71
C ASP A 98 4.58 12.96 12.54
N SER A 99 4.73 12.46 11.32
CA SER A 99 4.15 13.09 10.15
C SER A 99 2.62 13.05 10.18
N LEU A 100 2.01 11.92 10.49
CA LEU A 100 0.56 11.77 10.64
C LEU A 100 0.02 12.71 11.73
N ASN A 101 0.72 12.80 12.86
CA ASN A 101 0.34 13.71 13.96
C ASN A 101 0.51 15.18 13.58
N SER A 102 1.53 15.54 12.80
CA SER A 102 1.71 16.90 12.28
C SER A 102 0.61 17.32 11.31
N ILE A 103 0.06 16.38 10.55
CA ILE A 103 -1.10 16.59 9.68
C ILE A 103 -2.39 16.78 10.51
N GLY A 104 -2.42 16.33 11.76
CA GLY A 104 -3.61 16.26 12.61
C GLY A 104 -4.50 15.07 12.24
N CYS A 105 -3.90 14.00 11.73
CA CYS A 105 -4.58 12.77 11.31
C CYS A 105 -4.83 11.84 12.50
N GLN A 106 -6.00 11.21 12.52
CA GLN A 106 -6.28 10.04 13.34
C GLN A 106 -6.57 8.87 12.41
N LEU A 107 -5.51 8.17 12.04
CA LEU A 107 -5.59 7.04 11.12
C LEU A 107 -6.25 5.84 11.83
N PRO A 108 -7.22 5.15 11.21
CA PRO A 108 -7.82 3.94 11.78
C PRO A 108 -6.90 2.73 11.59
N VAL A 109 -5.73 2.77 12.24
CA VAL A 109 -4.77 1.65 12.21
C VAL A 109 -5.34 0.44 12.95
N PRO A 110 -5.01 -0.80 12.52
CA PRO A 110 -5.33 -1.98 13.31
C PRO A 110 -4.63 -1.93 14.68
N SER A 111 -5.13 -2.70 15.64
CA SER A 111 -4.61 -2.73 17.02
C SER A 111 -3.12 -3.08 17.09
N GLU A 112 -2.61 -3.83 16.13
CA GLU A 112 -1.20 -4.17 15.97
C GLU A 112 -0.86 -4.36 14.50
N ILE A 113 0.30 -3.83 14.08
CA ILE A 113 0.95 -4.11 12.79
C ILE A 113 2.07 -5.10 13.03
N VAL A 114 2.17 -6.13 12.20
CA VAL A 114 3.27 -7.10 12.26
C VAL A 114 4.20 -6.87 11.09
N PHE A 115 5.46 -6.56 11.34
CA PHE A 115 6.48 -6.55 10.29
C PHE A 115 7.18 -7.91 10.24
N ALA A 116 7.17 -8.50 9.07
CA ALA A 116 7.86 -9.74 8.72
C ALA A 116 8.97 -9.45 7.71
N LYS A 117 10.06 -10.21 7.75
CA LYS A 117 11.17 -10.05 6.81
C LYS A 117 11.35 -11.32 5.98
N THR A 118 11.41 -11.15 4.67
CA THR A 118 11.64 -12.24 3.71
C THR A 118 12.64 -11.81 2.64
N THR A 119 13.03 -12.74 1.76
CA THR A 119 13.79 -12.39 0.54
C THR A 119 12.90 -11.82 -0.54
N GLN A 120 11.58 -11.90 -0.41
CA GLN A 120 10.56 -11.56 -1.42
C GLN A 120 10.60 -12.40 -2.70
N ALA A 121 11.36 -13.52 -2.72
CA ALA A 121 11.36 -14.43 -3.87
C ALA A 121 9.97 -15.02 -4.13
N GLU A 122 9.16 -15.15 -3.10
CA GLU A 122 7.78 -15.63 -3.13
C GLU A 122 6.81 -14.69 -3.87
N GLU A 123 7.14 -13.40 -3.95
CA GLU A 123 6.37 -12.38 -4.67
C GLU A 123 7.22 -11.70 -5.78
N GLY A 124 8.10 -12.47 -6.41
CA GLY A 124 8.86 -12.03 -7.58
C GLY A 124 9.97 -11.02 -7.29
N GLY A 125 10.32 -10.78 -6.02
CA GLY A 125 11.38 -9.86 -5.60
C GLY A 125 10.89 -8.42 -5.40
N SER A 126 9.63 -8.23 -5.02
CA SER A 126 9.06 -6.92 -4.65
C SER A 126 9.82 -6.27 -3.47
N ALA A 127 9.61 -4.99 -3.23
CA ALA A 127 10.21 -4.30 -2.08
C ALA A 127 9.46 -4.62 -0.77
N GLY A 128 8.15 -4.78 -0.85
CA GLY A 128 7.25 -5.16 0.23
C GLY A 128 5.94 -5.69 -0.32
N TYR A 129 5.12 -6.25 0.55
CA TYR A 129 3.70 -6.55 0.34
C TYR A 129 3.00 -6.74 1.68
N THR A 130 1.68 -6.65 1.66
CA THR A 130 0.86 -6.76 2.88
C THR A 130 -0.23 -7.82 2.73
N ILE A 131 -0.37 -8.68 3.74
CA ILE A 131 -1.51 -9.59 3.89
C ILE A 131 -2.13 -9.38 5.26
N LYS A 132 -3.42 -9.02 5.33
CA LYS A 132 -4.12 -8.64 6.57
C LYS A 132 -3.43 -7.42 7.21
N ASN A 133 -2.90 -7.55 8.43
CA ASN A 133 -2.11 -6.55 9.14
C ASN A 133 -0.62 -6.92 9.22
N ILE A 134 -0.13 -7.77 8.32
CA ILE A 134 1.25 -8.23 8.26
C ILE A 134 1.92 -7.62 7.04
N ILE A 135 2.94 -6.81 7.27
CA ILE A 135 3.77 -6.19 6.23
C ILE A 135 5.04 -7.03 6.08
N PHE A 136 5.22 -7.59 4.90
CA PHE A 136 6.40 -8.36 4.53
C PHE A 136 7.41 -7.46 3.81
N LEU A 137 8.63 -7.36 4.31
CA LEU A 137 9.67 -6.48 3.81
C LEU A 137 10.84 -7.27 3.23
N ASN A 138 11.37 -6.80 2.10
CA ASN A 138 12.50 -7.40 1.41
C ASN A 138 13.82 -7.15 2.17
N GLU A 139 14.53 -8.23 2.54
CA GLU A 139 15.81 -8.13 3.26
C GLU A 139 16.88 -7.34 2.50
N THR A 140 16.94 -7.52 1.17
CA THR A 140 17.93 -6.83 0.32
C THR A 140 17.63 -5.34 0.21
N TYR A 141 16.35 -4.99 -0.03
CA TYR A 141 15.94 -3.59 -0.10
C TYR A 141 16.11 -2.86 1.23
N LEU A 142 15.72 -3.50 2.34
CA LEU A 142 15.97 -3.00 3.70
C LEU A 142 17.47 -2.78 3.93
N GLY A 143 18.31 -3.77 3.63
CA GLY A 143 19.75 -3.67 3.78
C GLY A 143 20.38 -2.54 2.96
N MET A 144 19.87 -2.29 1.74
CA MET A 144 20.29 -1.15 0.92
C MET A 144 19.87 0.20 1.53
N CYS A 145 18.83 0.25 2.33
CA CYS A 145 18.34 1.49 2.94
C CYS A 145 18.92 1.78 4.33
N LEU A 146 19.54 0.81 4.98
CA LEU A 146 20.24 1.02 6.26
C LEU A 146 21.32 2.10 6.15
N PRO A 147 21.55 2.90 7.21
CA PRO A 147 22.65 3.86 7.26
C PRO A 147 24.00 3.18 6.96
N ASN A 148 24.78 3.77 6.08
CA ASN A 148 26.09 3.29 5.69
C ASN A 148 27.10 4.42 5.77
N ALA A 149 28.20 4.21 6.54
CA ALA A 149 29.27 5.18 6.74
C ALA A 149 30.05 5.52 5.45
N GLU A 150 30.01 4.64 4.44
CA GLU A 150 30.66 4.87 3.15
C GLU A 150 29.83 5.80 2.23
N ARG A 151 28.58 6.10 2.61
CA ARG A 151 27.69 6.99 1.86
C ARG A 151 27.69 8.39 2.47
N THR A 152 27.40 9.39 1.64
CA THR A 152 27.16 10.74 2.14
C THR A 152 25.89 10.80 3.00
N ALA A 153 25.81 11.79 3.88
CA ALA A 153 24.62 12.02 4.70
C ALA A 153 23.34 12.20 3.83
N GLU A 154 23.49 12.86 2.68
CA GLU A 154 22.36 13.06 1.74
C GLU A 154 21.88 11.74 1.11
N ILE A 155 22.79 10.85 0.72
CA ILE A 155 22.41 9.53 0.19
C ILE A 155 21.71 8.69 1.25
N ASN A 156 22.23 8.68 2.49
CA ASN A 156 21.57 7.99 3.60
C ASN A 156 20.18 8.56 3.91
N LYS A 157 20.02 9.88 3.85
CA LYS A 157 18.72 10.54 4.02
C LYS A 157 17.73 10.16 2.92
N ILE A 158 18.15 10.13 1.67
CA ILE A 158 17.32 9.69 0.54
C ILE A 158 16.90 8.23 0.71
N ALA A 159 17.82 7.36 1.12
CA ALA A 159 17.54 5.94 1.37
C ALA A 159 16.51 5.74 2.50
N LEU A 160 16.70 6.44 3.63
CA LEU A 160 15.73 6.44 4.74
C LEU A 160 14.36 6.93 4.28
N MET A 161 14.30 8.02 3.52
CA MET A 161 13.05 8.59 3.04
C MET A 161 12.30 7.63 2.11
N ARG A 162 13.01 6.98 1.17
CA ARG A 162 12.41 5.95 0.28
C ARG A 162 11.87 4.75 1.04
N PHE A 163 12.60 4.29 2.06
CA PHE A 163 12.12 3.19 2.88
C PHE A 163 10.93 3.59 3.75
N THR A 164 10.92 4.83 4.25
CA THR A 164 9.77 5.39 4.97
C THR A 164 8.53 5.48 4.06
N GLU A 165 8.71 5.85 2.79
CA GLU A 165 7.65 5.83 1.79
C GLU A 165 7.10 4.41 1.56
N LEU A 166 7.98 3.41 1.41
CA LEU A 166 7.55 2.01 1.30
C LEU A 166 6.72 1.59 2.52
N VAL A 167 7.21 1.84 3.74
CA VAL A 167 6.48 1.43 4.95
C VAL A 167 5.16 2.18 5.10
N ALA A 168 5.08 3.45 4.68
CA ALA A 168 3.84 4.20 4.65
C ALA A 168 2.85 3.67 3.59
N HIS A 169 3.36 3.23 2.43
CA HIS A 169 2.60 2.54 1.39
C HIS A 169 1.97 1.25 1.94
N GLU A 170 2.77 0.38 2.53
CA GLU A 170 2.31 -0.88 3.13
C GLU A 170 1.33 -0.66 4.30
N LEU A 171 1.55 0.39 5.10
CA LEU A 171 0.63 0.78 6.16
C LEU A 171 -0.75 1.13 5.61
N PHE A 172 -0.83 1.78 4.44
CA PHE A 172 -2.10 2.09 3.79
C PHE A 172 -2.95 0.84 3.58
N HIS A 173 -2.36 -0.25 3.10
CA HIS A 173 -3.05 -1.53 2.92
C HIS A 173 -3.59 -2.10 4.24
N CYS A 174 -2.83 -2.01 5.32
CA CYS A 174 -3.33 -2.42 6.64
C CYS A 174 -4.55 -1.58 7.09
N VAL A 175 -4.53 -0.29 6.80
CA VAL A 175 -5.59 0.65 7.22
C VAL A 175 -6.85 0.48 6.38
N THR A 176 -6.74 0.31 5.06
CA THR A 176 -7.90 0.10 4.17
C THR A 176 -8.64 -1.18 4.51
N ARG A 177 -7.92 -2.25 4.86
CA ARG A 177 -8.51 -3.50 5.33
C ARG A 177 -9.20 -3.38 6.67
N ASN A 178 -8.61 -2.60 7.58
CA ASN A 178 -9.18 -2.40 8.93
C ASN A 178 -10.38 -1.45 8.92
N SER A 179 -10.50 -0.58 7.91
CA SER A 179 -11.54 0.46 7.82
C SER A 179 -12.10 0.60 6.41
N PRO A 180 -13.20 -0.11 6.08
CA PRO A 180 -13.88 0.04 4.79
C PRO A 180 -14.30 1.49 4.49
N ALA A 181 -14.71 2.25 5.50
CA ALA A 181 -15.06 3.66 5.35
C ALA A 181 -13.87 4.53 4.94
N PHE A 182 -12.68 4.26 5.49
CA PHE A 182 -11.45 4.92 5.09
C PHE A 182 -11.09 4.56 3.64
N ARG A 183 -11.14 3.27 3.28
CA ARG A 183 -10.90 2.78 1.92
C ARG A 183 -11.83 3.49 0.91
N GLN A 184 -13.13 3.50 1.18
CA GLN A 184 -14.11 4.17 0.31
C GLN A 184 -13.79 5.66 0.13
N LYS A 185 -13.44 6.36 1.23
CA LYS A 185 -13.07 7.78 1.21
C LYS A 185 -11.83 8.04 0.35
N MET A 186 -10.79 7.19 0.49
CA MET A 186 -9.54 7.35 -0.26
C MET A 186 -9.72 7.02 -1.74
N TYR A 187 -10.39 5.93 -2.08
CA TYR A 187 -10.64 5.53 -3.46
C TYR A 187 -11.45 6.57 -4.23
N ALA A 188 -12.41 7.24 -3.57
CA ALA A 188 -13.16 8.31 -4.19
C ALA A 188 -12.29 9.48 -4.67
N LEU A 189 -11.12 9.72 -4.06
CA LEU A 189 -10.19 10.78 -4.47
C LEU A 189 -9.50 10.51 -5.82
N ILE A 190 -9.45 9.24 -6.22
CA ILE A 190 -8.94 8.80 -7.54
C ILE A 190 -10.07 8.26 -8.43
N GLY A 191 -11.30 8.70 -8.19
CA GLY A 191 -12.46 8.44 -9.05
C GLY A 191 -13.10 7.07 -8.90
N PHE A 192 -12.64 6.23 -7.95
CA PHE A 192 -13.19 4.88 -7.76
C PHE A 192 -14.34 4.86 -6.75
N THR A 193 -15.34 4.06 -7.06
CA THR A 193 -16.50 3.74 -6.21
C THR A 193 -16.36 2.30 -5.74
N VAL A 194 -16.42 2.09 -4.43
CA VAL A 194 -16.42 0.77 -3.81
C VAL A 194 -17.86 0.24 -3.76
N MET A 195 -18.06 -1.00 -4.18
CA MET A 195 -19.32 -1.72 -4.13
C MET A 195 -19.45 -2.54 -2.84
N ASP A 196 -20.59 -3.14 -2.63
CA ASP A 196 -20.89 -3.98 -1.46
C ASP A 196 -20.58 -5.48 -1.67
N HIS A 197 -20.04 -5.82 -2.83
CA HIS A 197 -19.68 -7.19 -3.22
C HIS A 197 -18.55 -7.21 -4.24
N ASP A 198 -17.77 -8.30 -4.23
CA ASP A 198 -16.73 -8.53 -5.23
C ASP A 198 -17.33 -8.80 -6.61
N ILE A 199 -16.65 -8.34 -7.64
CA ILE A 199 -17.02 -8.58 -9.04
C ILE A 199 -16.73 -10.03 -9.39
N THR A 200 -17.73 -10.69 -10.00
CA THR A 200 -17.55 -12.02 -10.57
C THR A 200 -17.10 -11.89 -12.02
N PHE A 201 -15.83 -12.16 -12.28
CA PHE A 201 -15.27 -12.15 -13.61
C PHE A 201 -15.48 -13.47 -14.36
N PRO A 202 -15.62 -13.45 -15.71
CA PRO A 202 -15.63 -14.65 -16.53
C PRO A 202 -14.31 -15.45 -16.43
N ASP A 203 -14.35 -16.76 -16.68
CA ASP A 203 -13.18 -17.62 -16.66
C ASP A 203 -12.02 -17.13 -17.54
N ALA A 204 -12.33 -16.56 -18.71
CA ALA A 204 -11.33 -15.98 -19.61
C ALA A 204 -10.51 -14.84 -18.97
N ILE A 205 -11.07 -14.15 -17.98
CA ILE A 205 -10.40 -13.12 -17.19
C ILE A 205 -9.68 -13.77 -16.00
N THR A 206 -10.40 -14.56 -15.20
CA THR A 206 -9.86 -15.12 -13.94
C THR A 206 -8.64 -16.01 -14.15
N GLN A 207 -8.58 -16.74 -15.25
CA GLN A 207 -7.43 -17.59 -15.60
C GLN A 207 -6.15 -16.81 -15.95
N ARG A 208 -6.29 -15.53 -16.25
CA ARG A 208 -5.18 -14.62 -16.59
C ARG A 208 -4.98 -13.51 -15.57
N MET A 209 -5.80 -13.45 -14.54
CA MET A 209 -5.72 -12.40 -13.53
C MET A 209 -4.48 -12.59 -12.66
N GLY A 210 -3.67 -11.55 -12.53
CA GLY A 210 -2.55 -11.53 -11.60
C GLY A 210 -3.06 -11.18 -10.20
N ILE A 211 -2.89 -12.10 -9.25
CA ILE A 211 -3.28 -11.89 -7.86
C ILE A 211 -2.20 -11.08 -7.15
N ASN A 212 -2.60 -9.91 -6.65
CA ASN A 212 -1.76 -9.04 -5.83
C ASN A 212 -2.12 -9.26 -4.34
N PRO A 213 -1.14 -9.58 -3.46
CA PRO A 213 -1.39 -9.74 -2.03
C PRO A 213 -1.95 -8.47 -1.37
N ASP A 214 -1.67 -7.30 -1.95
CA ASP A 214 -2.11 -6.00 -1.45
C ASP A 214 -3.57 -5.69 -1.77
N VAL A 215 -4.18 -6.41 -2.71
CA VAL A 215 -5.58 -6.26 -3.11
C VAL A 215 -6.44 -7.35 -2.48
N GLU A 216 -7.20 -6.99 -1.45
CA GLU A 216 -8.07 -7.94 -0.76
C GLU A 216 -9.38 -8.20 -1.50
N HIS A 217 -9.96 -7.14 -2.12
CA HIS A 217 -11.25 -7.17 -2.79
C HIS A 217 -11.17 -6.58 -4.20
N LEU A 218 -11.90 -7.19 -5.12
CA LEU A 218 -12.17 -6.69 -6.47
C LEU A 218 -13.63 -6.21 -6.54
N ASP A 219 -13.93 -5.17 -5.80
CA ASP A 219 -15.28 -4.67 -5.51
C ASP A 219 -15.45 -3.19 -5.88
N ASN A 220 -14.70 -2.70 -6.84
CA ASN A 220 -14.68 -1.29 -7.11
C ASN A 220 -14.67 -1.00 -8.62
N TYR A 221 -14.97 0.23 -9.01
CA TYR A 221 -14.93 0.69 -10.40
C TYR A 221 -14.72 2.20 -10.48
N ALA A 222 -14.19 2.64 -11.62
CA ALA A 222 -14.23 4.03 -12.02
C ALA A 222 -14.83 4.17 -13.43
N TYR A 223 -15.13 5.41 -13.81
CA TYR A 223 -15.61 5.72 -15.16
C TYR A 223 -14.46 6.23 -16.02
N PHE A 224 -14.23 5.54 -17.12
CA PHE A 224 -13.22 5.91 -18.13
C PHE A 224 -13.84 6.12 -19.50
N THR A 225 -13.27 7.05 -20.26
CA THR A 225 -13.70 7.33 -21.66
C THR A 225 -12.83 6.53 -22.62
N ILE A 226 -13.38 5.43 -23.14
CA ILE A 226 -12.72 4.50 -24.05
C ILE A 226 -13.42 4.60 -25.42
N ASN A 227 -12.66 4.89 -26.47
CA ASN A 227 -13.19 5.08 -27.83
C ASN A 227 -14.39 6.07 -27.89
N GLY A 228 -14.29 7.16 -27.12
CA GLY A 228 -15.32 8.19 -27.05
C GLY A 228 -16.57 7.82 -26.23
N THR A 229 -16.60 6.62 -25.63
CA THR A 229 -17.70 6.14 -24.80
C THR A 229 -17.28 6.05 -23.34
N LYS A 230 -18.05 6.66 -22.43
CA LYS A 230 -17.83 6.56 -21.01
C LYS A 230 -18.30 5.20 -20.51
N ARG A 231 -17.38 4.40 -19.95
CA ARG A 231 -17.61 3.05 -19.44
C ARG A 231 -17.26 2.94 -17.97
N ARG A 232 -18.00 2.12 -17.26
CA ARG A 232 -17.71 1.73 -15.88
C ARG A 232 -16.77 0.53 -15.91
N CYS A 233 -15.51 0.72 -15.47
CA CYS A 233 -14.49 -0.31 -15.55
C CYS A 233 -13.86 -0.58 -14.18
N GLU A 234 -13.54 -1.84 -13.92
CA GLU A 234 -12.58 -2.26 -12.90
C GLU A 234 -11.17 -2.23 -13.49
N LEU A 235 -10.18 -1.89 -12.66
CA LEU A 235 -8.77 -1.89 -13.01
C LEU A 235 -8.09 -3.09 -12.34
N ILE A 236 -7.65 -4.05 -13.14
CA ILE A 236 -7.03 -5.29 -12.71
C ILE A 236 -5.72 -5.57 -13.42
N LEU A 237 -4.91 -6.48 -12.84
CA LEU A 237 -3.72 -7.00 -13.50
C LEU A 237 -4.05 -8.24 -14.34
N LEU A 238 -3.56 -8.29 -15.56
CA LEU A 238 -3.69 -9.47 -16.43
C LEU A 238 -2.34 -9.90 -16.98
N TYR A 239 -2.10 -11.20 -16.95
CA TYR A 239 -0.98 -11.83 -17.64
C TYR A 239 -1.20 -11.79 -19.16
N ASP A 240 -0.22 -11.30 -19.90
CA ASP A 240 -0.20 -11.37 -21.36
C ASP A 240 0.32 -12.72 -21.84
N LYS A 241 1.24 -13.34 -21.09
CA LYS A 241 1.91 -14.59 -21.44
C LYS A 241 2.06 -15.51 -20.24
N SER A 242 2.04 -16.81 -20.50
CA SER A 242 2.46 -17.81 -19.52
C SER A 242 3.94 -17.65 -19.17
N TRP A 243 4.37 -18.27 -18.07
CA TRP A 243 5.79 -18.31 -17.71
C TRP A 243 6.64 -18.96 -18.80
N ALA A 244 6.17 -20.06 -19.42
CA ALA A 244 6.89 -20.74 -20.49
C ALA A 244 7.10 -19.86 -21.72
N GLU A 245 6.07 -19.13 -22.15
CA GLU A 245 6.16 -18.20 -23.28
C GLU A 245 7.12 -17.04 -23.00
N ALA A 246 7.00 -16.42 -21.81
CA ALA A 246 7.87 -15.33 -21.38
C ALA A 246 9.34 -15.79 -21.25
N SER A 247 9.56 -16.98 -20.68
CA SER A 247 10.88 -17.59 -20.51
C SER A 247 11.51 -17.95 -21.86
N ALA A 248 10.74 -18.46 -22.80
CA ALA A 248 11.23 -18.74 -24.17
C ALA A 248 11.62 -17.47 -24.92
N GLU A 249 10.93 -16.34 -24.66
CA GLU A 249 11.22 -15.05 -25.31
C GLU A 249 12.44 -14.32 -24.70
N LYS A 250 12.56 -14.29 -23.38
CA LYS A 250 13.55 -13.44 -22.65
C LYS A 250 14.61 -14.23 -21.87
N GLY A 251 14.47 -15.56 -21.73
CA GLY A 251 15.38 -16.35 -20.91
C GLY A 251 15.40 -15.84 -19.46
N ASN A 252 16.61 -15.58 -18.96
CA ASN A 252 16.81 -15.05 -17.59
C ASN A 252 16.59 -13.53 -17.45
N GLN A 253 16.24 -12.83 -18.51
CA GLN A 253 16.06 -11.37 -18.53
C GLN A 253 14.58 -10.96 -18.40
N ILE A 254 13.78 -11.78 -17.74
CA ILE A 254 12.35 -11.53 -17.54
C ILE A 254 12.17 -10.39 -16.54
N VAL A 255 11.43 -9.37 -16.96
CA VAL A 255 10.90 -8.31 -16.10
C VAL A 255 9.38 -8.52 -16.02
N PHE A 256 8.86 -8.72 -14.81
CA PHE A 256 7.46 -9.08 -14.54
C PHE A 256 6.47 -8.17 -15.29
N PHE A 257 6.61 -6.86 -15.16
CA PHE A 257 5.71 -5.88 -15.79
C PHE A 257 5.84 -5.75 -17.33
N GLN A 258 6.71 -6.52 -17.97
CA GLN A 258 6.67 -6.66 -19.43
C GLN A 258 5.55 -7.62 -19.89
N PHE A 259 5.11 -8.51 -18.99
CA PHE A 259 4.17 -9.58 -19.30
C PHE A 259 2.91 -9.58 -18.42
N VAL A 260 2.84 -8.67 -17.46
CA VAL A 260 1.68 -8.44 -16.60
C VAL A 260 1.33 -6.97 -16.67
N LYS A 261 0.09 -6.66 -17.06
CA LYS A 261 -0.32 -5.29 -17.36
C LYS A 261 -1.58 -4.88 -16.61
N PRO A 262 -1.64 -3.61 -16.16
CA PRO A 262 -2.90 -3.03 -15.72
C PRO A 262 -3.88 -2.96 -16.90
N SER A 263 -5.09 -3.42 -16.67
CA SER A 263 -6.12 -3.56 -17.70
C SER A 263 -7.46 -3.06 -17.18
N LEU A 264 -8.23 -2.40 -18.05
CA LEU A 264 -9.58 -1.93 -17.76
C LEU A 264 -10.59 -2.94 -18.29
N VAL A 265 -11.42 -3.49 -17.40
CA VAL A 265 -12.50 -4.42 -17.73
C VAL A 265 -13.85 -3.70 -17.54
N PRO A 266 -14.59 -3.43 -18.63
CA PRO A 266 -15.92 -2.81 -18.53
C PRO A 266 -16.91 -3.75 -17.84
N LEU A 267 -17.63 -3.24 -16.84
CA LEU A 267 -18.62 -4.02 -16.09
C LEU A 267 -19.92 -4.25 -16.87
N ASP A 268 -20.14 -3.51 -17.96
CA ASP A 268 -21.25 -3.69 -18.89
C ASP A 268 -20.96 -4.70 -20.02
N ASP A 269 -19.68 -5.03 -20.26
CA ASP A 269 -19.25 -6.00 -21.27
C ASP A 269 -17.87 -6.58 -20.92
N MET A 270 -17.85 -7.51 -19.97
CA MET A 270 -16.60 -8.15 -19.49
C MET A 270 -15.93 -9.08 -20.51
N SER A 271 -16.49 -9.23 -21.72
CA SER A 271 -15.79 -9.91 -22.82
C SER A 271 -14.66 -9.06 -23.40
N LYS A 272 -14.61 -7.78 -23.05
CA LYS A 272 -13.64 -6.79 -23.52
C LYS A 272 -12.63 -6.47 -22.42
N VAL A 273 -11.40 -6.26 -22.85
CA VAL A 273 -10.29 -5.79 -22.02
C VAL A 273 -9.59 -4.68 -22.79
N TYR A 274 -9.31 -3.59 -22.11
CA TYR A 274 -8.62 -2.44 -22.69
C TYR A 274 -7.33 -2.15 -21.92
N ASP A 275 -6.29 -1.75 -22.64
CA ASP A 275 -5.12 -1.16 -22.02
C ASP A 275 -5.49 0.19 -21.39
N VAL A 276 -4.84 0.56 -20.28
CA VAL A 276 -5.11 1.85 -19.62
C VAL A 276 -4.88 3.05 -20.54
N THR A 277 -3.98 2.92 -21.52
CA THR A 277 -3.68 3.97 -22.52
C THR A 277 -4.81 4.18 -23.52
N GLU A 278 -5.78 3.27 -23.64
CA GLU A 278 -6.97 3.42 -24.48
C GLU A 278 -8.05 4.31 -23.83
N ALA A 279 -7.91 4.58 -22.53
CA ALA A 279 -8.78 5.51 -21.82
C ALA A 279 -8.21 6.94 -21.92
N SER A 280 -8.85 7.79 -22.69
CA SER A 280 -8.39 9.17 -22.97
C SER A 280 -8.33 10.08 -21.75
N ASP A 281 -9.03 9.73 -20.67
CA ASP A 281 -9.12 10.47 -19.42
C ASP A 281 -8.51 9.71 -18.23
N PHE A 282 -7.73 8.63 -18.45
CA PHE A 282 -7.17 7.79 -17.37
C PHE A 282 -6.45 8.62 -16.32
N TRP A 283 -5.45 9.39 -16.73
CA TRP A 283 -4.66 10.23 -15.82
C TRP A 283 -5.44 11.39 -15.21
N THR A 284 -6.50 11.82 -15.84
CA THR A 284 -7.41 12.82 -15.26
C THR A 284 -8.22 12.23 -14.12
N VAL A 285 -8.60 10.96 -14.21
CA VAL A 285 -9.36 10.24 -13.17
C VAL A 285 -8.47 9.86 -12.01
N VAL A 286 -7.37 9.14 -12.26
CA VAL A 286 -6.53 8.54 -11.19
C VAL A 286 -5.46 9.49 -10.66
N GLY A 287 -5.15 10.58 -11.37
CA GLY A 287 -3.99 11.43 -11.11
C GLY A 287 -2.70 10.83 -11.70
N HIS A 288 -1.62 11.63 -11.77
CA HIS A 288 -0.36 11.23 -12.42
C HIS A 288 0.84 11.51 -11.52
N ASN A 289 0.74 11.14 -10.24
CA ASN A 289 1.87 11.27 -9.29
C ASN A 289 2.72 9.99 -9.23
N THR A 290 2.16 8.87 -9.67
CA THR A 290 2.83 7.56 -9.75
C THR A 290 2.49 6.88 -11.08
N GLU A 291 3.43 6.06 -11.57
CA GLU A 291 3.20 5.12 -12.68
C GLU A 291 2.74 3.75 -12.15
N TYR A 292 2.69 3.53 -10.83
CA TYR A 292 2.29 2.28 -10.20
C TYR A 292 0.77 2.18 -10.09
N VAL A 293 0.12 2.17 -11.26
CA VAL A 293 -1.35 2.17 -11.41
C VAL A 293 -1.89 0.78 -11.74
N ILE A 294 -1.41 -0.23 -11.03
CA ILE A 294 -1.77 -1.64 -11.25
C ILE A 294 -3.11 -2.04 -10.61
N SER A 295 -3.57 -1.26 -9.67
CA SER A 295 -4.88 -1.32 -9.04
C SER A 295 -5.18 0.03 -8.37
N PRO A 296 -6.45 0.35 -8.02
CA PRO A 296 -6.74 1.56 -7.24
C PRO A 296 -6.13 1.53 -5.84
N GLU A 297 -5.97 0.36 -5.22
CA GLU A 297 -5.31 0.19 -3.92
C GLU A 297 -3.86 0.67 -3.99
N GLU A 298 -3.09 0.19 -4.97
CA GLU A 298 -1.69 0.54 -5.16
C GLU A 298 -1.48 2.00 -5.55
N CYS A 299 -2.29 2.47 -6.51
CA CYS A 299 -2.26 3.86 -6.92
C CYS A 299 -2.49 4.81 -5.74
N MET A 300 -3.45 4.48 -4.86
CA MET A 300 -3.74 5.30 -3.70
C MET A 300 -2.70 5.12 -2.58
N ALA A 301 -2.15 3.92 -2.39
CA ALA A 301 -1.08 3.67 -1.41
C ALA A 301 0.17 4.51 -1.70
N ASP A 302 0.59 4.60 -2.97
CA ASP A 302 1.67 5.51 -3.39
C ASP A 302 1.34 6.97 -3.09
N ASN A 303 0.16 7.44 -3.51
CA ASN A 303 -0.25 8.82 -3.28
C ASN A 303 -0.39 9.16 -1.78
N PHE A 304 -0.86 8.21 -0.97
CA PHE A 304 -0.90 8.33 0.49
C PHE A 304 0.51 8.42 1.08
N SER A 305 1.44 7.55 0.67
CA SER A 305 2.82 7.57 1.13
C SER A 305 3.51 8.90 0.82
N TYR A 306 3.30 9.44 -0.38
CA TYR A 306 3.80 10.75 -0.78
C TYR A 306 3.20 11.87 0.09
N ALA A 307 1.89 11.85 0.33
CA ALA A 307 1.22 12.83 1.17
C ALA A 307 1.76 12.83 2.60
N VAL A 308 2.00 11.64 3.17
CA VAL A 308 2.50 11.47 4.54
C VAL A 308 3.98 11.79 4.66
N VAL A 309 4.83 11.33 3.73
CA VAL A 309 6.29 11.44 3.88
C VAL A 309 6.86 12.71 3.24
N ARG A 310 6.37 13.10 2.06
CA ARG A 310 6.87 14.28 1.34
C ARG A 310 6.05 15.55 1.61
N GLY A 311 4.79 15.40 2.02
CA GLY A 311 3.86 16.50 2.25
C GLY A 311 3.45 17.23 0.97
N ILE A 312 2.91 18.46 1.13
CA ILE A 312 2.38 19.27 0.01
C ILE A 312 3.44 20.03 -0.78
N ASN A 313 4.64 20.20 -0.23
CA ASN A 313 5.73 20.99 -0.83
C ASN A 313 6.99 20.10 -0.96
N PRO A 314 6.97 19.05 -1.79
CA PRO A 314 8.14 18.22 -1.98
C PRO A 314 9.24 18.97 -2.76
N ALA A 315 10.48 18.47 -2.67
CA ALA A 315 11.60 19.01 -3.44
C ALA A 315 11.36 18.89 -4.95
N THR A 316 10.69 17.80 -5.38
CA THR A 316 10.25 17.60 -6.77
C THR A 316 8.74 17.81 -6.83
N PRO A 317 8.24 18.76 -7.65
CA PRO A 317 6.81 19.00 -7.78
C PRO A 317 6.03 17.76 -8.23
N TYR A 318 4.82 17.61 -7.72
CA TYR A 318 3.87 16.58 -8.17
C TYR A 318 3.27 16.94 -9.53
N ASN A 319 3.01 15.93 -10.38
CA ASN A 319 2.24 16.11 -11.61
C ASN A 319 0.76 16.40 -11.32
N SER A 320 0.23 15.83 -10.24
CA SER A 320 -1.15 16.06 -9.76
C SER A 320 -1.14 16.55 -8.30
N PRO A 321 -0.71 17.82 -8.04
CA PRO A 321 -0.56 18.32 -6.67
C PRO A 321 -1.88 18.43 -5.91
N GLN A 322 -2.99 18.66 -6.63
CA GLN A 322 -4.32 18.74 -6.03
C GLN A 322 -4.73 17.42 -5.37
N LEU A 323 -4.35 16.28 -5.94
CA LEU A 323 -4.62 14.96 -5.34
C LEU A 323 -3.95 14.83 -3.97
N ILE A 324 -2.69 15.22 -3.85
CA ILE A 324 -1.97 15.21 -2.56
C ILE A 324 -2.64 16.14 -1.54
N GLN A 325 -3.04 17.34 -1.98
CA GLN A 325 -3.77 18.28 -1.12
C GLN A 325 -5.12 17.70 -0.64
N ASN A 326 -5.84 17.02 -1.53
CA ASN A 326 -7.11 16.37 -1.21
C ASN A 326 -6.91 15.22 -0.21
N ILE A 327 -5.85 14.40 -0.38
CA ILE A 327 -5.49 13.34 0.58
C ILE A 327 -5.21 13.93 1.95
N ILE A 328 -4.33 14.94 2.05
CA ILE A 328 -4.01 15.59 3.34
C ILE A 328 -5.27 16.20 3.98
N THR A 329 -6.15 16.79 3.17
CA THR A 329 -7.42 17.33 3.67
C THR A 329 -8.34 16.22 4.16
N ALA A 330 -8.38 15.09 3.46
CA ALA A 330 -9.16 13.93 3.85
C ALA A 330 -8.60 13.22 5.10
N LEU A 331 -7.31 13.29 5.35
CA LEU A 331 -6.66 12.74 6.54
C LEU A 331 -6.92 13.59 7.79
N LYS A 332 -7.16 14.90 7.64
CA LYS A 332 -7.52 15.77 8.77
C LYS A 332 -8.91 15.41 9.30
N ARG A 333 -9.08 15.60 10.58
CA ARG A 333 -10.37 15.39 11.27
C ARG A 333 -11.42 16.40 10.85
#